data_5a95510989d7ce5ec28c6ccf1411e068
#
_entry.id   5a95510989d7ce5ec28c6ccf1411e068
#
_cell.length_a   1.000
_cell.length_b   1.000
_cell.length_c   1.000
_cell.angle_alpha   90.00
_cell.angle_beta   90.00
_cell.angle_gamma   90.00
#
_symmetry.space_group_name_H-M   'P 1'
#
loop_
_entity.id
_entity.type
_entity.pdbx_description
1 polymer ?
#
loop_
_entity_poly.entity_id
_entity_poly.type
_entity_poly.pdbx_seq_one_letter_code
_entity_poly.pdbx_strand_id
1 'polypeptide(L)'
;RSQGHSDDKSLRYVAVITLNASVTVRYRLCSSCLNCQNLTAFGNYSKRGRSLLLILRILYDASRLTLSTLVLFPADMTLLALGINHKTAPVSLRERVSFSPDKLDQALDSLLAQPMVQGGVVLSTCNRTELYLSVEEQDNLQEALIRWLCDYHNLNEEDLRKSLYWHQDNDAVSHLMRVASGLDSLVLGEPQILGQVKKAFADSQKGHMKASELERMFQKSFSVAKRVRTETDIGASAVSVAFAACTLARQIFESLSTVTVLLVGAGETIELVARHLREHKVQKMIIANRTRERAQILADEVGA
;
A
#
# COMPACT_ATOMS: atom_id res chain seq x y z
N ARG A 1 -23.69 -14.13 -51.55
CA ARG A 1 -24.37 -14.51 -50.30
C ARG A 1 -23.29 -15.02 -49.35
N SER A 2 -22.77 -14.17 -48.50
CA SER A 2 -21.85 -14.52 -47.45
C SER A 2 -22.41 -13.93 -46.17
N GLN A 3 -22.74 -14.81 -45.24
CA GLN A 3 -23.18 -14.48 -43.91
C GLN A 3 -21.95 -14.09 -43.08
N GLY A 4 -21.99 -12.90 -42.53
CA GLY A 4 -21.01 -12.44 -41.55
C GLY A 4 -21.27 -13.07 -40.22
N HIS A 5 -20.25 -13.65 -39.62
CA HIS A 5 -20.20 -14.02 -38.23
C HIS A 5 -19.67 -12.83 -37.45
N SER A 6 -20.52 -12.26 -36.63
CA SER A 6 -20.13 -11.26 -35.59
C SER A 6 -19.64 -12.01 -34.36
N ASP A 7 -18.33 -12.07 -34.18
CA ASP A 7 -17.74 -12.50 -32.92
C ASP A 7 -17.93 -11.39 -31.86
N ASP A 8 -18.98 -11.53 -31.08
CA ASP A 8 -19.18 -10.77 -29.83
C ASP A 8 -18.24 -11.33 -28.75
N LYS A 9 -17.03 -10.75 -28.64
CA LYS A 9 -16.13 -10.98 -27.52
C LYS A 9 -16.49 -10.07 -26.37
N SER A 10 -17.58 -10.39 -25.68
CA SER A 10 -17.91 -9.84 -24.39
C SER A 10 -16.81 -10.21 -23.38
N LEU A 11 -16.04 -9.21 -22.95
CA LEU A 11 -15.09 -9.32 -21.83
C LEU A 11 -15.87 -9.66 -20.55
N ARG A 12 -15.89 -10.93 -20.19
CA ARG A 12 -16.45 -11.38 -18.91
C ARG A 12 -15.42 -11.12 -17.82
N TYR A 13 -15.76 -10.20 -16.92
CA TYR A 13 -15.01 -9.99 -15.68
C TYR A 13 -15.46 -11.07 -14.69
N VAL A 14 -14.53 -11.92 -14.26
CA VAL A 14 -14.77 -12.86 -13.15
C VAL A 14 -14.04 -12.28 -11.95
N ALA A 15 -14.79 -11.75 -11.00
CA ALA A 15 -14.29 -11.42 -9.68
C ALA A 15 -14.46 -12.67 -8.80
N VAL A 16 -13.36 -13.33 -8.46
CA VAL A 16 -13.34 -14.38 -7.45
C VAL A 16 -12.88 -13.76 -6.15
N ILE A 17 -13.80 -13.62 -5.21
CA ILE A 17 -13.49 -13.20 -3.84
C ILE A 17 -13.20 -14.47 -3.05
N THR A 18 -11.94 -14.79 -2.84
CA THR A 18 -11.53 -15.80 -1.88
C THR A 18 -11.08 -15.14 -0.59
N LEU A 19 -11.68 -15.50 0.51
CA LEU A 19 -11.43 -14.98 1.86
C LEU A 19 -10.14 -15.55 2.50
N ASN A 20 -9.16 -15.94 1.70
CA ASN A 20 -7.82 -16.26 2.16
C ASN A 20 -6.81 -15.48 1.32
N ALA A 21 -6.29 -14.44 1.93
CA ALA A 21 -4.99 -13.76 1.67
C ALA A 21 -4.63 -13.29 0.26
N SER A 22 -5.47 -13.38 -0.78
CA SER A 22 -5.15 -12.79 -2.08
C SER A 22 -6.38 -12.52 -2.94
N VAL A 23 -6.67 -11.24 -3.17
CA VAL A 23 -7.57 -10.80 -4.24
C VAL A 23 -6.73 -10.72 -5.52
N THR A 24 -6.80 -11.73 -6.37
CA THR A 24 -6.11 -11.73 -7.65
C THR A 24 -7.06 -11.25 -8.74
N VAL A 25 -6.95 -10.00 -9.14
CA VAL A 25 -7.60 -9.50 -10.36
C VAL A 25 -6.63 -9.67 -11.50
N ARG A 26 -6.86 -10.68 -12.36
CA ARG A 26 -6.05 -10.88 -13.58
C ARG A 26 -6.57 -9.97 -14.68
N TYR A 27 -5.76 -8.98 -15.05
CA TYR A 27 -5.94 -8.24 -16.29
C TYR A 27 -5.11 -8.87 -17.40
N ARG A 28 -5.75 -9.15 -18.54
CA ARG A 28 -5.01 -9.52 -19.75
C ARG A 28 -4.80 -8.22 -20.54
N LEU A 29 -3.61 -7.63 -20.42
CA LEU A 29 -3.20 -6.55 -21.29
C LEU A 29 -2.86 -7.15 -22.66
N CYS A 30 -3.43 -6.59 -23.72
CA CYS A 30 -3.07 -6.93 -25.07
C CYS A 30 -1.61 -6.49 -25.33
N SER A 31 -0.76 -7.42 -25.71
CA SER A 31 0.67 -7.21 -25.98
C SER A 31 0.98 -6.24 -27.13
N SER A 32 -0.04 -5.71 -27.83
CA SER A 32 0.10 -4.74 -28.92
C SER A 32 0.00 -3.27 -28.50
N CYS A 33 -0.20 -2.95 -27.21
CA CYS A 33 -0.36 -1.58 -26.71
C CYS A 33 0.93 -0.94 -26.18
N LEU A 34 2.09 -1.29 -26.71
CA LEU A 34 3.39 -0.68 -26.34
C LEU A 34 3.63 0.71 -26.99
N ASN A 35 2.69 1.21 -27.81
CA ASN A 35 2.78 2.55 -28.39
C ASN A 35 1.56 3.39 -28.01
N CYS A 36 1.64 4.08 -26.88
CA CYS A 36 0.59 4.94 -26.32
C CYS A 36 0.32 6.23 -27.10
N GLN A 37 0.44 6.26 -28.42
CA GLN A 37 0.07 7.46 -29.21
C GLN A 37 -1.35 7.43 -29.78
N ASN A 38 -2.13 6.34 -29.62
CA ASN A 38 -3.48 6.22 -30.17
C ASN A 38 -4.53 5.73 -29.16
N LEU A 39 -4.68 6.45 -28.02
CA LEU A 39 -5.72 6.17 -27.02
C LEU A 39 -7.05 6.92 -27.24
N THR A 40 -7.30 7.45 -28.44
CA THR A 40 -8.50 8.23 -28.75
C THR A 40 -9.66 7.43 -29.36
N ALA A 41 -9.57 6.13 -29.50
CA ALA A 41 -10.58 5.35 -30.23
C ALA A 41 -11.04 4.10 -29.48
N PHE A 42 -11.71 4.24 -28.32
CA PHE A 42 -12.64 3.20 -27.85
C PHE A 42 -13.81 3.83 -27.09
N GLY A 43 -14.94 3.88 -27.79
CA GLY A 43 -16.21 4.28 -27.23
C GLY A 43 -16.77 3.24 -26.26
N ASN A 44 -17.54 3.70 -25.28
CA ASN A 44 -18.30 2.93 -24.28
C ASN A 44 -17.49 2.20 -23.20
N TYR A 45 -16.80 2.96 -22.36
CA TYR A 45 -16.30 2.44 -21.10
C TYR A 45 -17.28 2.75 -19.95
N SER A 46 -17.49 1.75 -19.08
CA SER A 46 -18.24 1.96 -17.84
C SER A 46 -17.52 3.01 -16.97
N LYS A 47 -18.25 3.67 -16.05
CA LYS A 47 -17.67 4.69 -15.15
C LYS A 47 -16.35 4.22 -14.48
N ARG A 48 -16.23 2.94 -14.15
CA ARG A 48 -15.02 2.33 -13.54
C ARG A 48 -13.81 2.32 -14.47
N GLY A 49 -14.00 2.08 -15.76
CA GLY A 49 -12.91 2.10 -16.73
C GLY A 49 -12.32 3.50 -16.94
N ARG A 50 -13.17 4.55 -16.89
CA ARG A 50 -12.72 5.94 -16.97
C ARG A 50 -11.88 6.36 -15.77
N SER A 51 -12.27 5.96 -14.57
CA SER A 51 -11.49 6.22 -13.35
C SER A 51 -10.11 5.60 -13.40
N LEU A 52 -9.97 4.36 -13.86
CA LEU A 52 -8.67 3.70 -13.98
C LEU A 52 -7.75 4.40 -14.97
N LEU A 53 -8.28 4.78 -16.14
CA LEU A 53 -7.53 5.54 -17.15
C LEU A 53 -7.09 6.92 -16.64
N LEU A 54 -7.95 7.60 -15.89
CA LEU A 54 -7.62 8.87 -15.28
C LEU A 54 -6.53 8.72 -14.20
N ILE A 55 -6.61 7.70 -13.36
CA ILE A 55 -5.56 7.37 -12.38
C ILE A 55 -4.22 7.13 -13.07
N LEU A 56 -4.20 6.28 -14.10
CA LEU A 56 -2.99 5.99 -14.86
C LEU A 56 -2.42 7.25 -15.52
N ARG A 57 -3.29 8.12 -16.04
CA ARG A 57 -2.88 9.39 -16.64
C ARG A 57 -2.32 10.35 -15.58
N ILE A 58 -2.97 10.49 -14.44
CA ILE A 58 -2.47 11.33 -13.33
C ILE A 58 -1.10 10.84 -12.84
N LEU A 59 -0.93 9.53 -12.68
CA LEU A 59 0.33 8.93 -12.28
C LEU A 59 1.43 9.13 -13.36
N TYR A 60 1.07 8.97 -14.63
CA TYR A 60 1.96 9.19 -15.76
C TYR A 60 2.37 10.65 -15.90
N ASP A 61 1.41 11.60 -15.82
CA ASP A 61 1.69 13.02 -15.87
C ASP A 61 2.51 13.48 -14.66
N ALA A 62 2.25 12.91 -13.47
CA ALA A 62 3.02 13.20 -12.27
C ALA A 62 4.47 12.69 -12.39
N SER A 63 4.69 11.53 -12.98
CA SER A 63 6.03 10.99 -13.25
C SER A 63 6.77 11.81 -14.33
N ARG A 64 6.06 12.32 -15.37
CA ARG A 64 6.64 13.21 -16.39
C ARG A 64 6.94 14.62 -15.89
N LEU A 65 6.13 15.16 -14.98
CA LEU A 65 6.41 16.45 -14.35
C LEU A 65 7.67 16.43 -13.49
N THR A 66 8.05 15.26 -12.97
CA THR A 66 9.35 15.07 -12.31
C THR A 66 10.51 15.04 -13.31
N LEU A 67 10.27 14.64 -14.56
CA LEU A 67 11.27 14.67 -15.64
C LEU A 67 11.48 16.07 -16.25
N SER A 68 10.47 16.95 -16.23
CA SER A 68 10.60 18.31 -16.78
C SER A 68 11.15 19.33 -15.79
N THR A 69 11.04 19.11 -14.50
CA THR A 69 11.91 19.68 -13.49
C THR A 69 13.14 18.75 -13.40
N LEU A 70 14.08 18.91 -14.29
CA LEU A 70 15.42 18.30 -14.20
C LEU A 70 16.00 18.76 -12.85
N VAL A 71 15.66 18.02 -11.81
CA VAL A 71 16.43 18.03 -10.60
C VAL A 71 17.72 17.35 -11.04
N LEU A 72 18.75 18.13 -11.26
CA LEU A 72 20.13 17.63 -11.32
C LEU A 72 20.34 16.90 -10.00
N PHE A 73 20.09 15.60 -10.00
CA PHE A 73 20.63 14.74 -8.96
C PHE A 73 22.15 14.90 -9.04
N PRO A 74 22.86 15.00 -7.93
CA PRO A 74 24.28 14.72 -7.97
C PRO A 74 24.45 13.41 -8.74
N ALA A 75 25.38 13.35 -9.68
CA ALA A 75 25.51 12.26 -10.64
C ALA A 75 25.66 10.87 -9.99
N ASP A 76 25.83 10.80 -8.67
CA ASP A 76 26.15 9.61 -7.88
C ASP A 76 25.05 9.20 -6.90
N MET A 77 23.85 9.84 -6.94
CA MET A 77 22.76 9.58 -5.98
C MET A 77 21.59 8.88 -6.65
N THR A 78 21.14 7.77 -6.07
CA THR A 78 20.01 6.95 -6.52
C THR A 78 18.90 6.95 -5.48
N LEU A 79 17.67 7.14 -5.93
CA LEU A 79 16.47 6.88 -5.12
C LEU A 79 16.11 5.40 -5.18
N LEU A 80 15.90 4.81 -4.02
CA LEU A 80 15.65 3.39 -3.90
C LEU A 80 14.39 3.13 -3.08
N ALA A 81 13.56 2.21 -3.53
CA ALA A 81 12.52 1.59 -2.74
C ALA A 81 12.70 0.08 -2.75
N LEU A 82 12.92 -0.49 -1.58
CA LEU A 82 13.02 -1.94 -1.42
C LEU A 82 12.14 -2.40 -0.28
N GLY A 83 11.63 -3.63 -0.37
CA GLY A 83 10.78 -4.16 0.68
C GLY A 83 10.07 -5.44 0.31
N ILE A 84 9.18 -5.82 1.21
CA ILE A 84 8.25 -6.94 1.03
C ILE A 84 6.82 -6.46 1.24
N ASN A 85 5.85 -7.13 0.61
CA ASN A 85 4.44 -6.83 0.81
C ASN A 85 3.58 -8.11 0.76
N HIS A 86 2.27 -7.93 0.91
CA HIS A 86 1.30 -9.02 0.88
C HIS A 86 1.27 -9.85 -0.41
N LYS A 87 1.87 -9.36 -1.50
CA LYS A 87 1.97 -10.08 -2.78
C LYS A 87 3.23 -10.93 -2.87
N THR A 88 4.30 -10.50 -2.20
CA THR A 88 5.63 -11.10 -2.33
C THR A 88 6.00 -11.98 -1.14
N ALA A 89 5.41 -11.76 0.04
CA ALA A 89 5.80 -12.43 1.26
C ALA A 89 4.61 -12.97 2.07
N PRO A 90 4.74 -14.17 2.66
CA PRO A 90 3.74 -14.72 3.58
C PRO A 90 3.66 -13.88 4.87
N VAL A 91 2.54 -13.99 5.59
CA VAL A 91 2.31 -13.26 6.85
C VAL A 91 3.44 -13.45 7.85
N SER A 92 3.88 -14.71 8.04
CA SER A 92 4.94 -15.07 8.98
C SER A 92 6.27 -14.35 8.72
N LEU A 93 6.62 -14.10 7.46
CA LEU A 93 7.81 -13.33 7.11
C LEU A 93 7.57 -11.84 7.32
N ARG A 94 6.40 -11.31 6.91
CA ARG A 94 6.06 -9.89 7.10
C ARG A 94 6.06 -9.46 8.55
N GLU A 95 5.56 -10.33 9.46
CA GLU A 95 5.60 -10.06 10.91
C GLU A 95 7.03 -10.01 11.45
N ARG A 96 7.93 -10.85 10.95
CA ARG A 96 9.34 -10.87 11.37
C ARG A 96 10.13 -9.67 10.86
N VAL A 97 9.81 -9.15 9.68
CA VAL A 97 10.47 -7.98 9.05
C VAL A 97 9.85 -6.66 9.52
N SER A 98 8.80 -6.68 10.34
CA SER A 98 8.13 -5.47 10.81
C SER A 98 8.99 -4.68 11.79
N PHE A 99 8.98 -3.35 11.66
CA PHE A 99 9.62 -2.43 12.61
C PHE A 99 8.59 -2.01 13.65
N SER A 100 8.88 -2.30 14.91
CA SER A 100 8.03 -1.83 16.00
C SER A 100 8.27 -0.32 16.26
N PRO A 101 7.22 0.44 16.61
CA PRO A 101 7.33 1.90 16.77
C PRO A 101 8.37 2.34 17.81
N ASP A 102 8.56 1.54 18.86
CA ASP A 102 9.52 1.78 19.94
C ASP A 102 10.99 1.58 19.53
N LYS A 103 11.22 0.85 18.43
CA LYS A 103 12.56 0.57 17.90
C LYS A 103 12.86 1.26 16.57
N LEU A 104 11.90 2.03 16.05
CA LEU A 104 12.01 2.64 14.73
C LEU A 104 13.16 3.64 14.64
N ASP A 105 13.35 4.48 15.66
CA ASP A 105 14.45 5.46 15.69
C ASP A 105 15.82 4.75 15.69
N GLN A 106 15.97 3.69 16.50
CA GLN A 106 17.18 2.88 16.50
C GLN A 106 17.44 2.19 15.15
N ALA A 107 16.38 1.74 14.48
CA ALA A 107 16.49 1.13 13.15
C ALA A 107 16.96 2.15 12.11
N LEU A 108 16.39 3.35 12.14
CA LEU A 108 16.79 4.45 11.25
C LEU A 108 18.25 4.89 11.50
N ASP A 109 18.67 5.01 12.76
CA ASP A 109 20.06 5.31 13.09
C ASP A 109 21.02 4.24 12.56
N SER A 110 20.68 2.95 12.74
CA SER A 110 21.48 1.82 12.25
C SER A 110 21.53 1.79 10.71
N LEU A 111 20.43 2.15 10.05
CA LEU A 111 20.36 2.23 8.59
C LEU A 111 21.22 3.38 8.04
N LEU A 112 21.15 4.56 8.66
CA LEU A 112 21.95 5.72 8.30
C LEU A 112 23.44 5.59 8.65
N ALA A 113 23.79 4.65 9.52
CA ALA A 113 25.19 4.29 9.79
C ALA A 113 25.81 3.51 8.62
N GLN A 114 25.02 3.00 7.66
CA GLN A 114 25.56 2.37 6.45
C GLN A 114 26.17 3.45 5.55
N PRO A 115 27.44 3.31 5.11
CA PRO A 115 28.16 4.38 4.40
C PRO A 115 27.46 4.89 3.13
N MET A 116 26.72 4.01 2.44
CA MET A 116 26.02 4.32 1.20
C MET A 116 24.68 5.04 1.42
N VAL A 117 24.14 5.08 2.64
CA VAL A 117 22.80 5.61 2.92
C VAL A 117 22.90 7.07 3.38
N GLN A 118 22.35 7.99 2.58
CA GLN A 118 22.34 9.42 2.86
C GLN A 118 21.03 9.90 3.52
N GLY A 119 19.95 9.11 3.39
CA GLY A 119 18.68 9.38 4.02
C GLY A 119 17.73 8.21 3.84
N GLY A 120 16.78 8.06 4.76
CA GLY A 120 15.88 6.93 4.73
C GLY A 120 14.52 7.18 5.39
N VAL A 121 13.49 6.53 4.87
CA VAL A 121 12.14 6.44 5.43
C VAL A 121 11.78 4.96 5.51
N VAL A 122 11.31 4.53 6.67
CA VAL A 122 10.82 3.17 6.90
C VAL A 122 9.29 3.18 6.97
N LEU A 123 8.63 2.54 6.03
CA LEU A 123 7.19 2.30 6.04
C LEU A 123 6.94 0.85 6.49
N SER A 124 6.45 0.68 7.72
CA SER A 124 6.11 -0.62 8.28
C SER A 124 4.63 -0.66 8.67
N THR A 125 3.88 -1.57 8.05
CA THR A 125 2.44 -1.78 8.26
C THR A 125 2.16 -3.28 8.37
N CYS A 126 0.92 -3.69 8.63
CA CYS A 126 0.55 -5.12 8.62
C CYS A 126 0.72 -5.79 7.24
N ASN A 127 0.71 -5.01 6.15
CA ASN A 127 0.71 -5.54 4.78
C ASN A 127 2.02 -5.31 4.03
N ARG A 128 2.91 -4.45 4.53
CA ARG A 128 4.21 -4.14 3.89
C ARG A 128 5.25 -3.64 4.86
N THR A 129 6.47 -3.93 4.57
CA THR A 129 7.64 -3.27 5.15
C THR A 129 8.52 -2.82 3.99
N GLU A 130 8.72 -1.52 3.88
CA GLU A 130 9.44 -0.88 2.78
C GLU A 130 10.43 0.15 3.32
N LEU A 131 11.61 0.18 2.71
CA LEU A 131 12.63 1.20 2.90
C LEU A 131 12.66 2.08 1.66
N TYR A 132 12.53 3.39 1.86
CA TYR A 132 12.73 4.40 0.82
C TYR A 132 14.00 5.16 1.15
N LEU A 133 15.00 5.06 0.31
CA LEU A 133 16.34 5.51 0.59
C LEU A 133 16.84 6.47 -0.49
N SER A 134 17.69 7.41 -0.08
CA SER A 134 18.64 8.08 -0.95
C SER A 134 20.02 7.46 -0.70
N VAL A 135 20.59 6.87 -1.71
CA VAL A 135 21.83 6.08 -1.61
C VAL A 135 22.87 6.53 -2.65
N GLU A 136 24.12 6.37 -2.30
CA GLU A 136 25.22 6.42 -3.28
C GLU A 136 25.30 5.09 -4.01
N GLU A 137 25.40 5.12 -5.34
CA GLU A 137 25.50 3.92 -6.15
C GLU A 137 26.85 3.23 -5.92
N GLN A 138 26.80 1.95 -5.56
CA GLN A 138 27.98 1.11 -5.32
C GLN A 138 27.73 -0.30 -5.84
N ASP A 139 28.78 -0.99 -6.28
CA ASP A 139 28.70 -2.33 -6.88
C ASP A 139 28.01 -3.37 -6.00
N ASN A 140 28.06 -3.23 -4.69
CA ASN A 140 27.49 -4.18 -3.71
C ASN A 140 26.35 -3.60 -2.87
N LEU A 141 25.70 -2.53 -3.33
CA LEU A 141 24.62 -1.83 -2.60
C LEU A 141 23.50 -2.78 -2.18
N GLN A 142 23.02 -3.60 -3.11
CA GLN A 142 21.95 -4.56 -2.84
C GLN A 142 22.32 -5.58 -1.77
N GLU A 143 23.51 -6.13 -1.87
CA GLU A 143 24.03 -7.11 -0.92
C GLU A 143 24.15 -6.51 0.49
N ALA A 144 24.66 -5.29 0.58
CA ALA A 144 24.84 -4.60 1.85
C ALA A 144 23.49 -4.33 2.54
N LEU A 145 22.49 -3.86 1.81
CA LEU A 145 21.15 -3.59 2.36
C LEU A 145 20.39 -4.86 2.74
N ILE A 146 20.51 -5.93 1.96
CA ILE A 146 19.92 -7.23 2.31
C ILE A 146 20.57 -7.76 3.58
N ARG A 147 21.88 -7.72 3.68
CA ARG A 147 22.62 -8.16 4.88
C ARG A 147 22.18 -7.34 6.10
N TRP A 148 22.09 -6.01 5.98
CA TRP A 148 21.61 -5.17 7.06
C TRP A 148 20.20 -5.58 7.53
N LEU A 149 19.24 -5.83 6.60
CA LEU A 149 17.89 -6.30 6.94
C LEU A 149 17.93 -7.66 7.65
N CYS A 150 18.75 -8.59 7.15
CA CYS A 150 18.90 -9.91 7.76
C CYS A 150 19.46 -9.84 9.19
N ASP A 151 20.52 -9.05 9.38
CA ASP A 151 21.16 -8.88 10.69
C ASP A 151 20.22 -8.18 11.68
N TYR A 152 19.55 -7.11 11.24
CA TYR A 152 18.63 -6.35 12.10
C TYR A 152 17.45 -7.19 12.60
N HIS A 153 16.86 -8.01 11.73
CA HIS A 153 15.67 -8.82 12.04
C HIS A 153 16.01 -10.28 12.38
N ASN A 154 17.28 -10.67 12.39
CA ASN A 154 17.73 -12.05 12.57
C ASN A 154 17.01 -13.02 11.61
N LEU A 155 17.15 -12.75 10.30
CA LEU A 155 16.49 -13.49 9.22
C LEU A 155 17.47 -14.37 8.45
N ASN A 156 16.92 -15.42 7.84
CA ASN A 156 17.62 -16.15 6.79
C ASN A 156 17.59 -15.33 5.50
N GLU A 157 18.76 -15.13 4.89
CA GLU A 157 18.92 -14.34 3.68
C GLU A 157 18.16 -14.94 2.48
N GLU A 158 18.14 -16.25 2.35
CA GLU A 158 17.48 -16.93 1.23
C GLU A 158 15.95 -16.69 1.23
N ASP A 159 15.33 -16.72 2.41
CA ASP A 159 13.89 -16.47 2.56
C ASP A 159 13.54 -15.01 2.24
N LEU A 160 14.39 -14.07 2.67
CA LEU A 160 14.20 -12.65 2.41
C LEU A 160 14.36 -12.34 0.93
N ARG A 161 15.43 -12.81 0.27
CA ARG A 161 15.72 -12.56 -1.15
C ARG A 161 14.58 -12.95 -2.08
N LYS A 162 13.93 -14.08 -1.84
CA LYS A 162 12.81 -14.57 -2.65
C LYS A 162 11.58 -13.69 -2.59
N SER A 163 11.46 -12.90 -1.52
CA SER A 163 10.30 -12.06 -1.24
C SER A 163 10.53 -10.57 -1.47
N LEU A 164 11.81 -10.17 -1.58
CA LEU A 164 12.20 -8.77 -1.70
C LEU A 164 11.97 -8.25 -3.11
N TYR A 165 11.38 -7.07 -3.24
CA TYR A 165 11.38 -6.31 -4.47
C TYR A 165 12.27 -5.08 -4.35
N TRP A 166 12.68 -4.57 -5.50
CA TRP A 166 13.65 -3.52 -5.65
C TRP A 166 13.24 -2.57 -6.78
N HIS A 167 13.13 -1.29 -6.47
CA HIS A 167 12.80 -0.24 -7.44
C HIS A 167 13.81 0.89 -7.31
N GLN A 168 14.27 1.43 -8.43
CA GLN A 168 15.21 2.53 -8.47
C GLN A 168 14.61 3.75 -9.18
N ASP A 169 15.00 4.93 -8.77
CA ASP A 169 14.71 6.22 -9.38
C ASP A 169 13.22 6.40 -9.76
N ASN A 170 12.89 6.47 -11.03
CA ASN A 170 11.53 6.66 -11.49
C ASN A 170 10.59 5.54 -11.08
N ASP A 171 11.08 4.31 -10.99
CA ASP A 171 10.29 3.17 -10.54
C ASP A 171 10.04 3.25 -9.03
N ALA A 172 11.00 3.72 -8.24
CA ALA A 172 10.82 3.98 -6.81
C ALA A 172 9.79 5.10 -6.57
N VAL A 173 9.86 6.20 -7.33
CA VAL A 173 8.90 7.30 -7.29
C VAL A 173 7.49 6.81 -7.68
N SER A 174 7.39 6.07 -8.77
CA SER A 174 6.12 5.50 -9.25
C SER A 174 5.53 4.53 -8.24
N HIS A 175 6.36 3.68 -7.63
CA HIS A 175 5.93 2.75 -6.59
C HIS A 175 5.37 3.50 -5.37
N LEU A 176 6.09 4.49 -4.83
CA LEU A 176 5.61 5.27 -3.69
C LEU A 176 4.29 5.98 -4.00
N MET A 177 4.13 6.57 -5.19
CA MET A 177 2.88 7.20 -5.62
C MET A 177 1.72 6.20 -5.65
N ARG A 178 1.94 4.98 -6.14
CA ARG A 178 0.95 3.89 -6.15
C ARG A 178 0.58 3.46 -4.73
N VAL A 179 1.56 3.28 -3.87
CA VAL A 179 1.36 2.93 -2.45
C VAL A 179 0.57 4.02 -1.74
N ALA A 180 1.00 5.27 -1.80
CA ALA A 180 0.34 6.41 -1.16
C ALA A 180 -1.10 6.63 -1.65
N SER A 181 -1.38 6.30 -2.91
CA SER A 181 -2.72 6.37 -3.50
C SER A 181 -3.62 5.18 -3.12
N GLY A 182 -3.08 4.14 -2.47
CA GLY A 182 -3.80 2.90 -2.15
C GLY A 182 -3.98 1.97 -3.34
N LEU A 183 -3.25 2.18 -4.44
CA LEU A 183 -3.33 1.35 -5.66
C LEU A 183 -2.57 0.03 -5.52
N ASP A 184 -1.70 -0.06 -4.53
CA ASP A 184 -0.94 -1.28 -4.19
C ASP A 184 -1.36 -1.88 -2.85
N SER A 185 -2.43 -1.40 -2.24
CA SER A 185 -2.98 -1.94 -0.99
C SER A 185 -3.76 -3.24 -1.22
N LEU A 186 -3.86 -4.07 -0.18
CA LEU A 186 -4.68 -5.29 -0.20
C LEU A 186 -6.14 -4.96 -0.53
N VAL A 187 -6.65 -3.87 0.01
CA VAL A 187 -7.93 -3.27 -0.36
C VAL A 187 -7.65 -2.02 -1.18
N LEU A 188 -8.05 -2.05 -2.45
CA LEU A 188 -7.80 -0.97 -3.39
C LEU A 188 -8.43 0.34 -2.90
N GLY A 189 -7.61 1.40 -2.83
CA GLY A 189 -8.06 2.72 -2.38
C GLY A 189 -8.17 2.85 -0.86
N GLU A 190 -7.63 1.93 -0.07
CA GLU A 190 -7.63 1.99 1.39
C GLU A 190 -7.24 3.38 1.92
N PRO A 191 -8.08 4.06 2.73
CA PRO A 191 -7.81 5.41 3.19
C PRO A 191 -6.64 5.51 4.16
N GLN A 192 -6.37 4.45 4.92
CA GLN A 192 -5.37 4.42 5.99
C GLN A 192 -3.94 4.53 5.47
N ILE A 193 -3.63 3.94 4.30
CA ILE A 193 -2.25 3.87 3.79
C ILE A 193 -1.62 5.26 3.61
N LEU A 194 -2.36 6.26 3.12
CA LEU A 194 -1.83 7.61 2.97
C LEU A 194 -1.43 8.22 4.34
N GLY A 195 -2.23 7.97 5.37
CA GLY A 195 -1.92 8.37 6.74
C GLY A 195 -0.66 7.69 7.26
N GLN A 196 -0.51 6.39 7.01
CA GLN A 196 0.68 5.60 7.40
C GLN A 196 1.95 6.08 6.67
N VAL A 197 1.88 6.37 5.37
CA VAL A 197 3.01 6.92 4.61
C VAL A 197 3.40 8.30 5.13
N LYS A 198 2.43 9.18 5.44
CA LYS A 198 2.71 10.50 6.05
C LYS A 198 3.36 10.37 7.42
N LYS A 199 2.90 9.43 8.24
CA LYS A 199 3.47 9.17 9.55
C LYS A 199 4.92 8.68 9.44
N ALA A 200 5.19 7.70 8.56
CA ALA A 200 6.53 7.19 8.31
C ALA A 200 7.49 8.31 7.87
N PHE A 201 7.03 9.18 6.99
CA PHE A 201 7.79 10.36 6.57
C PHE A 201 8.05 11.33 7.74
N ALA A 202 7.03 11.65 8.54
CA ALA A 202 7.17 12.55 9.68
C ALA A 202 8.12 11.98 10.76
N ASP A 203 8.08 10.66 10.99
CA ASP A 203 9.00 9.99 11.91
C ASP A 203 10.45 10.09 11.44
N SER A 204 10.72 9.94 10.13
CA SER A 204 12.07 10.09 9.58
C SER A 204 12.59 11.53 9.62
N GLN A 205 11.73 12.54 9.60
CA GLN A 205 12.14 13.96 9.69
C GLN A 205 12.77 14.34 11.05
N LYS A 206 12.58 13.55 12.09
CA LYS A 206 13.09 13.81 13.45
C LYS A 206 14.62 13.68 13.58
N GLY A 207 15.35 13.58 12.48
CA GLY A 207 16.82 13.54 12.47
C GLY A 207 17.40 12.61 11.41
N HIS A 208 16.57 11.86 10.71
CA HIS A 208 17.00 10.80 9.81
C HIS A 208 16.82 11.14 8.31
N MET A 209 16.17 12.26 8.01
CA MET A 209 16.03 12.74 6.62
C MET A 209 17.04 13.83 6.33
N LYS A 210 18.14 13.45 5.70
CA LYS A 210 19.18 14.38 5.26
C LYS A 210 19.13 14.66 3.74
N ALA A 211 18.34 13.88 3.00
CA ALA A 211 18.28 13.93 1.55
C ALA A 211 17.05 14.70 1.05
N SER A 212 17.29 15.85 0.42
CA SER A 212 16.24 16.71 -0.15
C SER A 212 15.41 16.02 -1.25
N GLU A 213 15.99 15.03 -1.91
CA GLU A 213 15.37 14.23 -2.96
C GLU A 213 14.24 13.35 -2.41
N LEU A 214 14.49 12.69 -1.28
CA LEU A 214 13.46 11.91 -0.56
C LEU A 214 12.30 12.80 -0.14
N GLU A 215 12.60 13.96 0.45
CA GLU A 215 11.59 14.91 0.85
C GLU A 215 10.69 15.32 -0.33
N ARG A 216 11.28 15.70 -1.46
CA ARG A 216 10.55 16.05 -2.68
C ARG A 216 9.71 14.89 -3.21
N MET A 217 10.26 13.67 -3.20
CA MET A 217 9.54 12.47 -3.62
C MET A 217 8.29 12.24 -2.76
N PHE A 218 8.40 12.32 -1.43
CA PHE A 218 7.28 12.12 -0.52
C PHE A 218 6.24 13.24 -0.66
N GLN A 219 6.64 14.50 -0.67
CA GLN A 219 5.72 15.64 -0.84
C GLN A 219 4.95 15.56 -2.15
N LYS A 220 5.64 15.21 -3.25
CA LYS A 220 5.00 15.00 -4.54
C LYS A 220 4.01 13.82 -4.51
N SER A 221 4.39 12.73 -3.86
CA SER A 221 3.52 11.56 -3.72
C SER A 221 2.26 11.86 -2.91
N PHE A 222 2.34 12.69 -1.87
CA PHE A 222 1.15 13.16 -1.13
C PHE A 222 0.20 13.99 -2.00
N SER A 223 0.76 14.88 -2.82
CA SER A 223 -0.01 15.68 -3.77
C SER A 223 -0.72 14.81 -4.81
N VAL A 224 0.00 13.84 -5.38
CA VAL A 224 -0.56 12.89 -6.37
C VAL A 224 -1.63 12.02 -5.74
N ALA A 225 -1.38 11.45 -4.55
CA ALA A 225 -2.36 10.63 -3.84
C ALA A 225 -3.64 11.41 -3.53
N LYS A 226 -3.53 12.67 -3.13
CA LYS A 226 -4.70 13.55 -2.93
C LYS A 226 -5.48 13.73 -4.23
N ARG A 227 -4.82 14.03 -5.35
CA ARG A 227 -5.46 14.19 -6.67
C ARG A 227 -6.15 12.91 -7.11
N VAL A 228 -5.47 11.76 -7.02
CA VAL A 228 -6.05 10.45 -7.36
C VAL A 228 -7.34 10.22 -6.58
N ARG A 229 -7.36 10.54 -5.29
CA ARG A 229 -8.54 10.34 -4.43
C ARG A 229 -9.67 11.32 -4.70
N THR A 230 -9.37 12.54 -5.14
CA THR A 230 -10.39 13.58 -5.41
C THR A 230 -10.88 13.56 -6.85
N GLU A 231 -10.05 13.18 -7.81
CA GLU A 231 -10.35 13.23 -9.24
C GLU A 231 -10.88 11.88 -9.78
N THR A 232 -10.87 10.82 -8.95
CA THR A 232 -11.32 9.48 -9.36
C THR A 232 -12.25 8.85 -8.32
N ASP A 233 -12.97 7.80 -8.72
CA ASP A 233 -13.88 7.07 -7.83
C ASP A 233 -13.15 6.23 -6.75
N ILE A 234 -11.83 6.16 -6.77
CA ILE A 234 -11.06 5.35 -5.82
C ILE A 234 -11.22 5.86 -4.38
N GLY A 235 -11.34 7.18 -4.22
CA GLY A 235 -11.60 7.80 -2.92
C GLY A 235 -13.02 7.58 -2.41
N ALA A 236 -13.98 7.50 -3.31
CA ALA A 236 -15.38 7.28 -2.99
C ALA A 236 -15.73 5.80 -2.82
N SER A 237 -14.97 4.91 -3.48
CA SER A 237 -15.19 3.46 -3.49
C SER A 237 -14.28 2.71 -2.51
N ALA A 238 -13.49 3.42 -1.71
CA ALA A 238 -12.56 2.81 -0.76
C ALA A 238 -13.34 2.06 0.33
N VAL A 239 -13.59 0.80 0.05
CA VAL A 239 -14.17 -0.13 1.02
C VAL A 239 -13.07 -0.55 1.96
N SER A 240 -13.09 -0.06 3.20
CA SER A 240 -12.18 -0.59 4.22
C SER A 240 -12.50 -2.07 4.49
N VAL A 241 -11.50 -2.86 4.89
CA VAL A 241 -11.73 -4.26 5.34
C VAL A 241 -12.81 -4.29 6.42
N ALA A 242 -12.85 -3.30 7.30
CA ALA A 242 -13.87 -3.14 8.32
C ALA A 242 -15.28 -3.00 7.72
N PHE A 243 -15.44 -2.14 6.73
CA PHE A 243 -16.73 -1.97 6.04
C PHE A 243 -17.13 -3.25 5.28
N ALA A 244 -16.18 -3.90 4.59
CA ALA A 244 -16.45 -5.14 3.88
C ALA A 244 -16.91 -6.26 4.84
N ALA A 245 -16.26 -6.38 6.00
CA ALA A 245 -16.64 -7.34 7.04
C ALA A 245 -18.06 -7.09 7.56
N CYS A 246 -18.40 -5.83 7.85
CA CYS A 246 -19.75 -5.45 8.30
C CYS A 246 -20.80 -5.67 7.22
N THR A 247 -20.47 -5.39 5.96
CA THR A 247 -21.39 -5.65 4.82
C THR A 247 -21.65 -7.14 4.65
N LEU A 248 -20.60 -7.97 4.75
CA LEU A 248 -20.73 -9.42 4.68
C LEU A 248 -21.57 -9.96 5.85
N ALA A 249 -21.33 -9.47 7.07
CA ALA A 249 -22.13 -9.85 8.24
C ALA A 249 -23.62 -9.54 8.02
N ARG A 250 -23.95 -8.38 7.44
CA ARG A 250 -25.35 -8.02 7.11
C ARG A 250 -25.97 -8.89 6.02
N GLN A 251 -25.18 -9.50 5.16
CA GLN A 251 -25.69 -10.45 4.15
C GLN A 251 -25.97 -11.83 4.76
N ILE A 252 -25.23 -12.20 5.79
CA ILE A 252 -25.34 -13.50 6.45
C ILE A 252 -26.46 -13.49 7.52
N PHE A 253 -26.58 -12.40 8.28
CA PHE A 253 -27.54 -12.28 9.38
C PHE A 253 -28.66 -11.31 9.01
N GLU A 254 -29.90 -11.71 9.22
CA GLU A 254 -31.08 -10.87 8.94
C GLU A 254 -31.04 -9.55 9.74
N SER A 255 -30.56 -9.61 10.98
CA SER A 255 -30.38 -8.43 11.83
C SER A 255 -29.12 -8.56 12.70
N LEU A 256 -28.27 -7.53 12.67
CA LEU A 256 -27.09 -7.46 13.53
C LEU A 256 -27.43 -7.08 14.97
N SER A 257 -28.65 -6.57 15.25
CA SER A 257 -29.06 -6.19 16.60
C SER A 257 -29.28 -7.40 17.53
N THR A 258 -29.49 -8.58 16.99
CA THR A 258 -29.77 -9.80 17.75
C THR A 258 -28.55 -10.70 17.94
N VAL A 259 -27.43 -10.38 17.27
CA VAL A 259 -26.21 -11.20 17.33
C VAL A 259 -25.24 -10.71 18.39
N THR A 260 -24.46 -11.64 18.93
CA THR A 260 -23.29 -11.31 19.76
C THR A 260 -22.05 -11.41 18.87
N VAL A 261 -21.27 -10.34 18.84
CA VAL A 261 -20.03 -10.26 18.03
C VAL A 261 -18.82 -10.42 18.92
N LEU A 262 -17.92 -11.34 18.57
CA LEU A 262 -16.61 -11.46 19.17
C LEU A 262 -15.57 -10.82 18.22
N LEU A 263 -14.87 -9.81 18.73
CA LEU A 263 -13.75 -9.15 18.08
C LEU A 263 -12.43 -9.65 18.68
N VAL A 264 -11.55 -10.19 17.85
CA VAL A 264 -10.24 -10.69 18.29
C VAL A 264 -9.16 -9.74 17.80
N GLY A 265 -8.54 -9.03 18.74
CA GLY A 265 -7.60 -7.95 18.53
C GLY A 265 -8.10 -6.60 19.06
N ALA A 266 -7.23 -5.61 19.17
CA ALA A 266 -7.54 -4.23 19.54
C ALA A 266 -6.61 -3.24 18.76
N GLY A 267 -6.46 -3.47 17.46
CA GLY A 267 -5.76 -2.58 16.53
C GLY A 267 -6.74 -1.74 15.72
N GLU A 268 -6.21 -0.81 14.93
CA GLU A 268 -6.98 0.16 14.12
C GLU A 268 -8.11 -0.49 13.28
N THR A 269 -7.85 -1.64 12.66
CA THR A 269 -8.87 -2.33 11.85
C THR A 269 -10.03 -2.82 12.70
N ILE A 270 -9.76 -3.41 13.87
CA ILE A 270 -10.80 -3.89 14.79
C ILE A 270 -11.57 -2.73 15.40
N GLU A 271 -10.91 -1.62 15.70
CA GLU A 271 -11.55 -0.38 16.15
C GLU A 271 -12.56 0.11 15.10
N LEU A 272 -12.17 0.17 13.83
CA LEU A 272 -13.06 0.55 12.75
C LEU A 272 -14.25 -0.43 12.60
N VAL A 273 -13.99 -1.74 12.69
CA VAL A 273 -15.06 -2.75 12.67
C VAL A 273 -16.03 -2.54 13.83
N ALA A 274 -15.51 -2.32 15.04
CA ALA A 274 -16.34 -2.11 16.23
C ALA A 274 -17.24 -0.88 16.10
N ARG A 275 -16.68 0.24 15.62
CA ARG A 275 -17.43 1.48 15.35
C ARG A 275 -18.55 1.25 14.31
N HIS A 276 -18.24 0.61 13.17
CA HIS A 276 -19.25 0.28 12.15
C HIS A 276 -20.34 -0.66 12.67
N LEU A 277 -19.97 -1.67 13.46
CA LEU A 277 -20.96 -2.58 14.07
C LEU A 277 -21.86 -1.82 15.05
N ARG A 278 -21.33 -0.85 15.78
CA ARG A 278 -22.12 0.02 16.66
C ARG A 278 -23.11 0.88 15.89
N GLU A 279 -22.69 1.49 14.79
CA GLU A 279 -23.58 2.23 13.88
C GLU A 279 -24.72 1.34 13.35
N HIS A 280 -24.45 0.05 13.13
CA HIS A 280 -25.44 -0.96 12.74
C HIS A 280 -26.22 -1.57 13.91
N LYS A 281 -26.17 -0.93 15.10
CA LYS A 281 -26.96 -1.28 16.27
C LYS A 281 -26.69 -2.67 16.86
N VAL A 282 -25.48 -3.20 16.69
CA VAL A 282 -25.04 -4.38 17.43
C VAL A 282 -25.03 -4.03 18.92
N GLN A 283 -25.80 -4.78 19.71
CA GLN A 283 -25.96 -4.49 21.13
C GLN A 283 -24.90 -5.16 22.01
N LYS A 284 -24.44 -6.35 21.59
CA LYS A 284 -23.50 -7.12 22.37
C LYS A 284 -22.22 -7.39 21.59
N MET A 285 -21.14 -6.75 22.01
CA MET A 285 -19.81 -7.01 21.47
C MET A 285 -18.89 -7.46 22.61
N ILE A 286 -17.98 -8.38 22.28
CA ILE A 286 -16.95 -8.89 23.19
C ILE A 286 -15.62 -8.63 22.50
N ILE A 287 -14.68 -8.00 23.19
CA ILE A 287 -13.36 -7.70 22.66
C ILE A 287 -12.33 -8.54 23.40
N ALA A 288 -11.60 -9.38 22.65
CA ALA A 288 -10.51 -10.19 23.17
C ALA A 288 -9.19 -9.71 22.57
N ASN A 289 -8.20 -9.45 23.40
CA ASN A 289 -6.86 -9.05 22.95
C ASN A 289 -5.78 -9.64 23.86
N ARG A 290 -4.59 -9.85 23.35
CA ARG A 290 -3.43 -10.27 24.14
C ARG A 290 -3.10 -9.30 25.27
N THR A 291 -3.17 -7.99 25.00
CA THR A 291 -3.02 -6.93 25.98
C THR A 291 -4.40 -6.48 26.46
N ARG A 292 -4.76 -6.83 27.69
CA ARG A 292 -6.09 -6.58 28.26
C ARG A 292 -6.44 -5.08 28.29
N GLU A 293 -5.48 -4.25 28.64
CA GLU A 293 -5.65 -2.78 28.75
C GLU A 293 -6.11 -2.17 27.42
N ARG A 294 -5.54 -2.60 26.29
CA ARG A 294 -5.96 -2.15 24.95
C ARG A 294 -7.39 -2.61 24.62
N ALA A 295 -7.74 -3.84 24.98
CA ALA A 295 -9.11 -4.33 24.80
C ALA A 295 -10.11 -3.54 25.64
N GLN A 296 -9.75 -3.19 26.87
CA GLN A 296 -10.60 -2.42 27.77
C GLN A 296 -10.85 -1.01 27.26
N ILE A 297 -9.79 -0.31 26.81
CA ILE A 297 -9.91 1.03 26.23
C ILE A 297 -10.88 1.03 25.07
N LEU A 298 -10.72 0.09 24.14
CA LEU A 298 -11.61 -0.03 22.99
C LEU A 298 -13.04 -0.42 23.40
N ALA A 299 -13.19 -1.32 24.37
CA ALA A 299 -14.49 -1.73 24.89
C ALA A 299 -15.25 -0.55 25.52
N ASP A 300 -14.58 0.25 26.32
CA ASP A 300 -15.14 1.45 26.94
C ASP A 300 -15.57 2.49 25.89
N GLU A 301 -14.78 2.65 24.82
CA GLU A 301 -15.08 3.58 23.72
C GLU A 301 -16.33 3.17 22.91
N VAL A 302 -16.48 1.87 22.61
CA VAL A 302 -17.59 1.38 21.77
C VAL A 302 -18.74 0.79 22.57
N GLY A 303 -18.66 0.76 23.89
CA GLY A 303 -19.66 0.20 24.78
C GLY A 303 -19.78 -1.34 24.62
N ALA A 304 -18.67 -2.04 24.65
CA ALA A 304 -18.56 -3.50 24.52
C ALA A 304 -18.24 -4.15 25.87
#